data_8dfd4cc9653d37bf167e6da9de3ff8fd
#
_entry.id   8dfd4cc9653d37bf167e6da9de3ff8fd
#
_cell.length_a   1.000
_cell.length_b   1.000
_cell.length_c   1.000
_cell.angle_alpha   90.00
_cell.angle_beta   90.00
_cell.angle_gamma   90.00
#
_symmetry.space_group_name_H-M   'P 1'
#
loop_
_entity.id
_entity.type
_entity.pdbx_description
1 polymer ?
#
loop_
_entity_poly.entity_id
_entity_poly.type
_entity_poly.pdbx_seq_one_letter_code
_entity_poly.pdbx_strand_id
1 'polypeptide(L)'
;MGQMFVAVVLLLVMFAAPSRAESQLERGRYLVETVAACGNCHTPKGPNGPLTDKKLAGGDIIKHADFTAATANITPDPETGIGKWTDRQIFAAVREGRRPDGTLIGPAMPSRSYRYLADEDVEAIVAYLRSVPPVYNPISVKSHYDEPFPASWGPPVGRVTAPPKEDRIAYGAYLAGPLARCMDCHTERRPGEPTRFGGGGKPFYGPWGISVSANLTPDQTSGLGDWSDAEIERAIRTGVARDGHKLFPPMPFAAYQNLAADDMAALITYLRSLPAVE
;
A
#
# COMPACT_ATOMS: atom_id res chain seq x y z
N MET A 1 -36.19 10.89 -66.01
CA MET A 1 -36.58 11.05 -64.63
C MET A 1 -35.45 10.50 -63.74
N GLY A 2 -34.54 11.33 -63.33
CA GLY A 2 -33.40 10.94 -62.50
C GLY A 2 -33.71 11.28 -61.04
N GLN A 3 -33.72 10.29 -60.19
CA GLN A 3 -33.82 10.47 -58.72
C GLN A 3 -32.43 10.69 -58.14
N MET A 4 -32.26 11.87 -57.56
CA MET A 4 -31.08 12.27 -56.80
C MET A 4 -31.24 11.78 -55.36
N PHE A 5 -30.43 10.79 -54.93
CA PHE A 5 -30.31 10.39 -53.50
C PHE A 5 -29.38 11.38 -52.79
N VAL A 6 -29.93 12.12 -51.86
CA VAL A 6 -29.16 12.93 -50.92
C VAL A 6 -28.76 12.06 -49.73
N ALA A 7 -27.50 11.72 -49.60
CA ALA A 7 -26.96 11.04 -48.45
C ALA A 7 -26.72 12.04 -47.30
N VAL A 8 -27.51 11.92 -46.25
CA VAL A 8 -27.30 12.68 -44.99
C VAL A 8 -26.24 11.97 -44.16
N VAL A 9 -25.03 12.54 -44.08
CA VAL A 9 -23.98 12.06 -43.17
C VAL A 9 -24.24 12.69 -41.78
N LEU A 10 -24.72 11.87 -40.86
CA LEU A 10 -24.79 12.24 -39.45
C LEU A 10 -23.36 12.20 -38.84
N LEU A 11 -22.74 13.36 -38.58
CA LEU A 11 -21.57 13.47 -37.77
C LEU A 11 -21.95 13.25 -36.29
N LEU A 12 -21.58 12.08 -35.74
CA LEU A 12 -21.62 11.84 -34.29
C LEU A 12 -20.45 12.59 -33.66
N VAL A 13 -20.72 13.75 -33.07
CA VAL A 13 -19.77 14.47 -32.21
C VAL A 13 -19.78 13.74 -30.86
N MET A 14 -18.75 12.91 -30.63
CA MET A 14 -18.49 12.37 -29.30
C MET A 14 -17.98 13.50 -28.40
N PHE A 15 -18.84 14.01 -27.52
CA PHE A 15 -18.41 14.85 -26.41
C PHE A 15 -17.66 13.97 -25.43
N ALA A 16 -16.33 14.04 -25.39
CA ALA A 16 -15.54 13.53 -24.28
C ALA A 16 -15.94 14.35 -23.03
N ALA A 17 -16.58 13.68 -22.07
CA ALA A 17 -16.81 14.31 -20.79
C ALA A 17 -15.48 14.71 -20.16
N PRO A 18 -15.32 15.94 -19.61
CA PRO A 18 -14.09 16.31 -18.95
C PRO A 18 -13.82 15.32 -17.81
N SER A 19 -12.63 14.72 -17.78
CA SER A 19 -12.22 13.90 -16.65
C SER A 19 -12.19 14.81 -15.41
N ARG A 20 -13.06 14.51 -14.45
CA ARG A 20 -13.06 15.23 -13.17
C ARG A 20 -11.73 14.94 -12.49
N ALA A 21 -10.98 15.99 -12.14
CA ALA A 21 -9.78 15.83 -11.33
C ALA A 21 -10.12 15.11 -10.02
N GLU A 22 -9.31 14.12 -9.66
CA GLU A 22 -9.45 13.39 -8.40
C GLU A 22 -9.35 14.37 -7.22
N SER A 23 -10.33 14.36 -6.33
CA SER A 23 -10.28 15.20 -5.13
C SER A 23 -9.25 14.64 -4.13
N GLN A 24 -8.71 15.52 -3.28
CA GLN A 24 -7.79 15.11 -2.20
C GLN A 24 -8.40 14.02 -1.31
N LEU A 25 -9.71 14.10 -1.04
CA LEU A 25 -10.41 13.10 -0.24
C LEU A 25 -10.53 11.75 -0.96
N GLU A 26 -10.85 11.74 -2.25
CA GLU A 26 -10.91 10.54 -3.09
C GLU A 26 -9.52 9.89 -3.19
N ARG A 27 -8.48 10.69 -3.42
CA ARG A 27 -7.08 10.23 -3.40
C ARG A 27 -6.71 9.62 -2.06
N GLY A 28 -7.02 10.29 -0.95
CA GLY A 28 -6.74 9.79 0.40
C GLY A 28 -7.44 8.47 0.70
N ARG A 29 -8.72 8.34 0.31
CA ARG A 29 -9.45 7.09 0.43
C ARG A 29 -8.77 5.98 -0.35
N TYR A 30 -8.43 6.22 -1.61
CA TYR A 30 -7.78 5.26 -2.47
C TYR A 30 -6.43 4.80 -1.88
N LEU A 31 -5.63 5.74 -1.38
CA LEU A 31 -4.35 5.41 -0.75
C LEU A 31 -4.52 4.57 0.51
N VAL A 32 -5.39 4.98 1.42
CA VAL A 32 -5.58 4.31 2.73
C VAL A 32 -6.24 2.94 2.58
N GLU A 33 -7.26 2.83 1.71
CA GLU A 33 -8.04 1.60 1.61
C GLU A 33 -7.48 0.60 0.60
N THR A 34 -6.73 1.08 -0.40
CA THR A 34 -6.27 0.23 -1.50
C THR A 34 -4.76 0.11 -1.54
N VAL A 35 -4.02 1.19 -1.85
CA VAL A 35 -2.60 1.07 -2.19
C VAL A 35 -1.74 0.79 -0.96
N ALA A 36 -1.83 1.63 0.07
CA ALA A 36 -1.11 1.44 1.32
C ALA A 36 -1.81 0.42 2.24
N ALA A 37 -3.10 0.12 1.99
CA ALA A 37 -3.90 -0.87 2.70
C ALA A 37 -3.82 -0.73 4.23
N CYS A 38 -3.94 0.49 4.76
CA CYS A 38 -3.75 0.80 6.19
C CYS A 38 -4.66 -0.06 7.08
N GLY A 39 -5.89 -0.33 6.61
CA GLY A 39 -6.85 -1.19 7.29
C GLY A 39 -6.38 -2.62 7.49
N ASN A 40 -5.40 -3.10 6.73
CA ASN A 40 -4.85 -4.46 6.90
C ASN A 40 -4.20 -4.66 8.28
N CYS A 41 -3.62 -3.60 8.83
CA CYS A 41 -3.06 -3.60 10.20
C CYS A 41 -3.96 -2.84 11.19
N HIS A 42 -4.58 -1.73 10.76
CA HIS A 42 -5.32 -0.83 11.65
C HIS A 42 -6.81 -1.18 11.81
N THR A 43 -7.30 -2.28 11.24
CA THR A 43 -8.65 -2.80 11.51
C THR A 43 -8.51 -4.11 12.27
N PRO A 44 -9.07 -4.22 13.48
CA PRO A 44 -8.94 -5.44 14.26
C PRO A 44 -9.66 -6.60 13.57
N LYS A 45 -9.16 -7.80 13.78
CA LYS A 45 -9.68 -9.02 13.17
C LYS A 45 -10.40 -9.87 14.20
N GLY A 46 -11.57 -10.36 13.82
CA GLY A 46 -12.31 -11.40 14.52
C GLY A 46 -12.16 -12.77 13.86
N PRO A 47 -12.90 -13.78 14.34
CA PRO A 47 -12.86 -15.12 13.77
C PRO A 47 -13.21 -15.20 12.28
N ASN A 48 -14.04 -14.27 11.80
CA ASN A 48 -14.53 -14.24 10.42
C ASN A 48 -13.84 -13.16 9.55
N GLY A 49 -12.70 -12.62 9.99
CA GLY A 49 -11.97 -11.56 9.27
C GLY A 49 -12.05 -10.19 9.92
N PRO A 50 -11.77 -9.11 9.17
CA PRO A 50 -11.77 -7.75 9.69
C PRO A 50 -13.13 -7.32 10.26
N LEU A 51 -13.11 -6.67 11.43
CA LEU A 51 -14.31 -6.11 12.08
C LEU A 51 -14.67 -4.79 11.40
N THR A 52 -15.69 -4.80 10.55
CA THR A 52 -16.09 -3.65 9.72
C THR A 52 -16.62 -2.47 10.53
N ASP A 53 -17.24 -2.73 11.68
CA ASP A 53 -17.69 -1.74 12.66
C ASP A 53 -16.53 -1.06 13.41
N LYS A 54 -15.32 -1.64 13.34
CA LYS A 54 -14.08 -1.12 13.93
C LYS A 54 -13.03 -0.78 12.86
N LYS A 55 -13.46 -0.44 11.66
CA LYS A 55 -12.54 -0.07 10.58
C LYS A 55 -11.58 1.04 11.02
N LEU A 56 -10.27 0.82 10.86
CA LEU A 56 -9.19 1.72 11.24
C LEU A 56 -9.06 2.02 12.74
N ALA A 57 -9.80 1.32 13.61
CA ALA A 57 -9.80 1.57 15.04
C ALA A 57 -8.63 0.89 15.79
N GLY A 58 -7.71 0.21 15.10
CA GLY A 58 -6.56 -0.44 15.72
C GLY A 58 -6.90 -1.65 16.59
N GLY A 59 -5.91 -2.13 17.35
CA GLY A 59 -6.10 -3.25 18.27
C GLY A 59 -5.71 -4.62 17.70
N ASP A 60 -5.29 -4.69 16.44
CA ASP A 60 -4.65 -5.91 15.92
C ASP A 60 -3.25 -6.08 16.52
N ILE A 61 -2.82 -7.32 16.72
CA ILE A 61 -1.54 -7.64 17.34
C ILE A 61 -0.61 -8.28 16.31
N ILE A 62 0.46 -7.57 16.01
CA ILE A 62 1.53 -8.06 15.13
C ILE A 62 2.61 -8.68 16.02
N LYS A 63 2.88 -9.95 15.80
CA LYS A 63 3.95 -10.69 16.49
C LYS A 63 5.10 -10.93 15.52
N HIS A 64 6.30 -10.62 15.95
CA HIS A 64 7.57 -10.89 15.27
C HIS A 64 8.53 -11.53 16.27
N ALA A 65 9.67 -12.06 15.81
CA ALA A 65 10.68 -12.62 16.71
C ALA A 65 11.17 -11.57 17.74
N ASP A 66 11.34 -10.31 17.30
CA ASP A 66 11.99 -9.25 18.06
C ASP A 66 10.99 -8.22 18.63
N PHE A 67 9.67 -8.41 18.41
CA PHE A 67 8.66 -7.49 18.94
C PHE A 67 7.25 -8.03 18.94
N THR A 68 6.43 -7.46 19.80
CA THR A 68 4.97 -7.51 19.72
C THR A 68 4.45 -6.08 19.61
N ALA A 69 3.67 -5.79 18.57
CA ALA A 69 3.12 -4.47 18.34
C ALA A 69 1.59 -4.49 18.32
N ALA A 70 0.96 -3.68 19.16
CA ALA A 70 -0.46 -3.37 19.05
C ALA A 70 -0.65 -2.21 18.09
N THR A 71 -1.52 -2.37 17.09
CA THR A 71 -1.78 -1.35 16.09
C THR A 71 -2.64 -0.23 16.67
N ALA A 72 -2.31 1.01 16.36
CA ALA A 72 -2.99 2.18 16.90
C ALA A 72 -4.38 2.39 16.27
N ASN A 73 -5.30 3.01 17.02
CA ASN A 73 -6.52 3.59 16.48
C ASN A 73 -6.16 4.85 15.67
N ILE A 74 -6.41 4.83 14.37
CA ILE A 74 -6.16 5.94 13.46
C ILE A 74 -7.45 6.63 12.98
N THR A 75 -8.58 6.36 13.65
CA THR A 75 -9.82 7.14 13.47
C THR A 75 -9.73 8.48 14.21
N PRO A 76 -10.54 9.49 13.84
CA PRO A 76 -10.54 10.79 14.51
C PRO A 76 -11.26 10.76 15.88
N ASP A 77 -11.22 9.62 16.57
CA ASP A 77 -11.70 9.52 17.95
C ASP A 77 -10.80 10.36 18.89
N PRO A 78 -11.36 11.25 19.72
CA PRO A 78 -10.56 12.16 20.52
C PRO A 78 -9.93 11.53 21.76
N GLU A 79 -10.36 10.34 22.18
CA GLU A 79 -9.88 9.69 23.39
C GLU A 79 -8.89 8.56 23.10
N THR A 80 -9.21 7.73 22.12
CA THR A 80 -8.42 6.54 21.81
C THR A 80 -7.71 6.58 20.45
N GLY A 81 -8.04 7.57 19.61
CA GLY A 81 -7.52 7.73 18.25
C GLY A 81 -6.68 8.99 18.06
N ILE A 82 -6.69 9.49 16.83
CA ILE A 82 -5.91 10.66 16.41
C ILE A 82 -6.72 11.98 16.44
N GLY A 83 -7.91 11.99 17.04
CA GLY A 83 -8.82 13.13 17.00
C GLY A 83 -8.26 14.42 17.57
N LYS A 84 -7.41 14.35 18.61
CA LYS A 84 -6.75 15.52 19.23
C LYS A 84 -5.44 15.93 18.53
N TRP A 85 -4.94 15.16 17.57
CA TRP A 85 -3.72 15.49 16.87
C TRP A 85 -3.98 16.56 15.80
N THR A 86 -3.03 17.44 15.55
CA THR A 86 -3.08 18.35 14.41
C THR A 86 -2.77 17.58 13.12
N ASP A 87 -3.14 18.11 11.95
CA ASP A 87 -2.83 17.50 10.67
C ASP A 87 -1.33 17.33 10.48
N ARG A 88 -0.54 18.31 10.92
CA ARG A 88 0.94 18.24 10.90
C ARG A 88 1.48 17.10 11.77
N GLN A 89 0.86 16.82 12.92
CA GLN A 89 1.25 15.70 13.77
C GLN A 89 0.89 14.35 13.15
N ILE A 90 -0.26 14.25 12.48
CA ILE A 90 -0.63 13.04 11.74
C ILE A 90 0.33 12.85 10.55
N PHE A 91 0.62 13.92 9.83
CA PHE A 91 1.60 13.92 8.74
C PHE A 91 2.97 13.40 9.22
N ALA A 92 3.49 13.92 10.32
CA ALA A 92 4.76 13.50 10.92
C ALA A 92 4.72 12.03 11.39
N ALA A 93 3.58 11.58 11.91
CA ALA A 93 3.41 10.19 12.35
C ALA A 93 3.47 9.22 11.17
N VAL A 94 2.83 9.54 10.05
CA VAL A 94 2.88 8.73 8.82
C VAL A 94 4.29 8.78 8.22
N ARG A 95 4.83 9.99 7.99
CA ARG A 95 6.03 10.22 7.20
C ARG A 95 7.32 9.94 7.94
N GLU A 96 7.39 10.34 9.21
CA GLU A 96 8.60 10.28 10.02
C GLU A 96 8.50 9.26 11.15
N GLY A 97 7.33 8.66 11.35
CA GLY A 97 7.08 7.75 12.46
C GLY A 97 7.20 8.44 13.82
N ARG A 98 6.82 9.72 13.92
CA ARG A 98 6.96 10.51 15.14
C ARG A 98 5.60 10.90 15.71
N ARG A 99 5.37 10.55 16.98
CA ARG A 99 4.15 10.94 17.70
C ARG A 99 4.20 12.40 18.15
N PRO A 100 3.05 12.99 18.56
CA PRO A 100 2.98 14.35 19.07
C PRO A 100 3.88 14.64 20.28
N ASP A 101 4.15 13.63 21.11
CA ASP A 101 5.06 13.71 22.26
C ASP A 101 6.54 13.58 21.89
N GLY A 102 6.86 13.46 20.61
CA GLY A 102 8.19 13.29 20.07
C GLY A 102 8.72 11.86 20.06
N THR A 103 8.01 10.90 20.65
CA THR A 103 8.43 9.49 20.65
C THR A 103 8.29 8.87 19.26
N LEU A 104 9.12 7.86 18.97
CA LEU A 104 9.02 7.13 17.71
C LEU A 104 7.92 6.05 17.74
N ILE A 105 7.27 5.89 16.61
CA ILE A 105 6.40 4.74 16.33
C ILE A 105 7.31 3.56 15.97
N GLY A 106 7.02 2.39 16.52
CA GLY A 106 7.85 1.20 16.31
C GLY A 106 7.87 0.72 14.84
N PRO A 107 8.87 -0.12 14.48
CA PRO A 107 9.15 -0.51 13.09
C PRO A 107 8.07 -1.38 12.44
N ALA A 108 7.08 -1.85 13.20
CA ALA A 108 5.89 -2.47 12.63
C ALA A 108 5.10 -1.49 11.74
N MET A 109 5.13 -0.18 12.06
CA MET A 109 4.68 0.88 11.16
C MET A 109 5.83 1.19 10.18
N PRO A 110 5.60 1.13 8.86
CA PRO A 110 6.67 1.19 7.87
C PRO A 110 7.13 2.62 7.56
N SER A 111 7.37 3.43 8.58
CA SER A 111 7.78 4.83 8.43
C SER A 111 9.09 4.99 7.63
N ARG A 112 9.94 3.94 7.61
CA ARG A 112 11.16 3.95 6.77
C ARG A 112 10.85 4.01 5.28
N SER A 113 9.75 3.39 4.83
CA SER A 113 9.28 3.44 3.45
C SER A 113 8.40 4.68 3.23
N TYR A 114 7.50 4.97 4.15
CA TYR A 114 6.57 6.10 4.06
C TYR A 114 7.24 7.49 4.08
N ARG A 115 8.48 7.58 4.52
CA ARG A 115 9.23 8.85 4.43
C ARG A 115 9.44 9.35 3.00
N TYR A 116 9.30 8.49 2.00
CA TYR A 116 9.39 8.82 0.58
C TYR A 116 8.03 9.05 -0.09
N LEU A 117 6.95 9.08 0.68
CA LEU A 117 5.64 9.48 0.16
C LEU A 117 5.66 10.96 -0.23
N ALA A 118 5.01 11.28 -1.33
CA ALA A 118 4.80 12.65 -1.76
C ALA A 118 4.01 13.43 -0.71
N ASP A 119 4.30 14.72 -0.57
CA ASP A 119 3.63 15.58 0.40
C ASP A 119 2.12 15.58 0.18
N GLU A 120 1.69 15.71 -1.09
CA GLU A 120 0.28 15.68 -1.49
C GLU A 120 -0.43 14.36 -1.16
N ASP A 121 0.27 13.22 -1.26
CA ASP A 121 -0.31 11.94 -0.92
C ASP A 121 -0.46 11.76 0.61
N VAL A 122 0.50 12.26 1.40
CA VAL A 122 0.36 12.25 2.86
C VAL A 122 -0.74 13.21 3.31
N GLU A 123 -0.86 14.39 2.71
CA GLU A 123 -1.95 15.34 2.96
C GLU A 123 -3.32 14.72 2.61
N ALA A 124 -3.41 14.00 1.50
CA ALA A 124 -4.62 13.27 1.10
C ALA A 124 -4.97 12.16 2.12
N ILE A 125 -3.99 11.39 2.59
CA ILE A 125 -4.16 10.41 3.66
C ILE A 125 -4.70 11.08 4.92
N VAL A 126 -4.12 12.20 5.36
CA VAL A 126 -4.58 12.97 6.53
C VAL A 126 -6.03 13.43 6.35
N ALA A 127 -6.37 14.01 5.20
CA ALA A 127 -7.72 14.47 4.89
C ALA A 127 -8.74 13.31 4.98
N TYR A 128 -8.39 12.15 4.45
CA TYR A 128 -9.25 10.98 4.53
C TYR A 128 -9.39 10.45 5.96
N LEU A 129 -8.31 10.32 6.73
CA LEU A 129 -8.37 9.89 8.13
C LEU A 129 -9.20 10.84 9.01
N ARG A 130 -9.25 12.13 8.66
CA ARG A 130 -10.14 13.09 9.33
C ARG A 130 -11.61 12.90 8.98
N SER A 131 -11.91 12.35 7.82
CA SER A 131 -13.29 12.20 7.31
C SER A 131 -13.97 10.88 7.72
N VAL A 132 -13.21 9.88 8.18
CA VAL A 132 -13.81 8.62 8.61
C VAL A 132 -14.55 8.78 9.94
N PRO A 133 -15.59 7.96 10.22
CA PRO A 133 -16.27 8.00 11.51
C PRO A 133 -15.31 7.76 12.68
N PRO A 134 -15.40 8.53 13.76
CA PRO A 134 -14.64 8.25 14.98
C PRO A 134 -15.14 6.95 15.62
N VAL A 135 -14.21 6.09 16.02
CA VAL A 135 -14.50 4.83 16.70
C VAL A 135 -13.75 4.78 18.02
N TYR A 136 -14.47 4.76 19.13
CA TYR A 136 -13.88 4.56 20.44
C TYR A 136 -13.39 3.12 20.57
N ASN A 137 -12.09 2.91 20.70
CA ASN A 137 -11.49 1.58 20.87
C ASN A 137 -10.23 1.66 21.75
N PRO A 138 -10.36 1.48 23.07
CA PRO A 138 -9.21 1.48 23.97
C PRO A 138 -8.38 0.20 23.74
N ILE A 139 -7.07 0.40 23.50
CA ILE A 139 -6.12 -0.68 23.23
C ILE A 139 -5.34 -0.95 24.52
N SER A 140 -5.63 -2.07 25.19
CA SER A 140 -5.02 -2.44 26.46
C SER A 140 -3.62 -3.06 26.31
N VAL A 141 -3.34 -3.67 25.16
CA VAL A 141 -2.04 -4.30 24.89
C VAL A 141 -1.00 -3.24 24.61
N LYS A 142 0.10 -3.26 25.37
CA LYS A 142 1.25 -2.40 25.11
C LYS A 142 2.19 -3.09 24.11
N SER A 143 2.66 -2.32 23.14
CA SER A 143 3.73 -2.79 22.26
C SER A 143 5.03 -2.99 23.05
N HIS A 144 5.75 -4.04 22.70
CA HIS A 144 7.06 -4.38 23.25
C HIS A 144 8.06 -4.58 22.09
N TYR A 145 9.25 -4.08 22.24
CA TYR A 145 10.33 -4.19 21.26
C TYR A 145 11.60 -4.53 22.03
N ASP A 146 12.32 -5.56 21.59
CA ASP A 146 13.52 -6.06 22.29
C ASP A 146 14.69 -5.06 22.19
N GLU A 147 14.79 -4.36 21.05
CA GLU A 147 15.82 -3.38 20.81
C GLU A 147 15.33 -1.93 21.00
N PRO A 148 16.14 -1.04 21.55
CA PRO A 148 15.81 0.38 21.67
C PRO A 148 15.71 1.03 20.29
N PHE A 149 14.83 2.04 20.17
CA PHE A 149 14.71 2.79 18.94
C PHE A 149 15.87 3.78 18.76
N PRO A 150 16.27 4.02 17.51
CA PRO A 150 17.21 5.12 17.21
C PRO A 150 16.57 6.48 17.54
N ALA A 151 17.34 7.56 17.50
CA ALA A 151 16.81 8.92 17.69
C ALA A 151 15.83 9.34 16.57
N SER A 152 15.94 8.74 15.37
CA SER A 152 15.04 8.95 14.24
C SER A 152 15.13 7.77 13.27
N TRP A 153 14.10 7.57 12.42
CA TRP A 153 14.13 6.58 11.36
C TRP A 153 14.98 6.99 10.14
N GLY A 154 15.60 8.14 10.20
CA GLY A 154 16.50 8.67 9.16
C GLY A 154 16.66 10.19 9.29
N PRO A 155 17.44 10.84 8.40
CA PRO A 155 17.60 12.28 8.40
C PRO A 155 16.26 12.99 8.15
N PRO A 156 16.13 14.28 8.49
CA PRO A 156 14.93 15.05 8.18
C PRO A 156 14.52 14.91 6.70
N VAL A 157 13.23 14.76 6.47
CA VAL A 157 12.69 14.63 5.10
C VAL A 157 12.28 16.01 4.62
N GLY A 158 12.85 16.46 3.49
CA GLY A 158 12.41 17.65 2.78
C GLY A 158 11.10 17.41 2.02
N ARG A 159 10.78 18.33 1.10
CA ARG A 159 9.63 18.16 0.20
C ARG A 159 9.84 16.95 -0.72
N VAL A 160 8.84 16.13 -0.83
CA VAL A 160 8.78 15.00 -1.76
C VAL A 160 7.62 15.21 -2.72
N THR A 161 7.86 15.01 -4.00
CA THR A 161 6.86 15.08 -5.07
C THR A 161 6.73 13.72 -5.73
N ALA A 162 5.51 13.28 -6.02
CA ALA A 162 5.30 12.04 -6.76
C ALA A 162 5.82 12.16 -8.20
N PRO A 163 6.36 11.09 -8.77
CA PRO A 163 6.67 11.07 -10.20
C PRO A 163 5.40 11.27 -11.04
N PRO A 164 5.51 11.89 -12.22
CA PRO A 164 4.38 12.00 -13.15
C PRO A 164 3.86 10.60 -13.53
N LYS A 165 2.54 10.45 -13.66
CA LYS A 165 1.90 9.16 -14.01
C LYS A 165 2.29 8.69 -15.44
N GLU A 166 2.67 9.61 -16.30
CA GLU A 166 3.15 9.36 -17.65
C GLU A 166 4.51 8.63 -17.67
N ASP A 167 5.35 8.87 -16.68
CA ASP A 167 6.56 8.09 -16.47
C ASP A 167 6.18 6.78 -15.73
N ARG A 168 5.72 5.82 -16.51
CA ARG A 168 5.19 4.54 -16.00
C ARG A 168 6.19 3.79 -15.11
N ILE A 169 7.48 3.87 -15.40
CA ILE A 169 8.50 3.17 -14.61
C ILE A 169 8.71 3.90 -13.28
N ALA A 170 8.94 5.21 -13.29
CA ALA A 170 9.15 5.97 -12.07
C ALA A 170 7.90 5.97 -11.18
N TYR A 171 6.70 6.13 -11.78
CA TYR A 171 5.45 6.08 -11.04
C TYR A 171 5.16 4.67 -10.49
N GLY A 172 5.41 3.62 -11.27
CA GLY A 172 5.33 2.23 -10.83
C GLY A 172 6.30 1.92 -9.68
N ALA A 173 7.52 2.47 -9.73
CA ALA A 173 8.49 2.38 -8.64
C ALA A 173 7.98 3.08 -7.37
N TYR A 174 7.32 4.23 -7.51
CA TYR A 174 6.68 4.94 -6.41
C TYR A 174 5.51 4.14 -5.80
N LEU A 175 4.69 3.49 -6.63
CA LEU A 175 3.63 2.60 -6.17
C LEU A 175 4.19 1.37 -5.45
N ALA A 176 5.15 0.67 -6.05
CA ALA A 176 5.73 -0.56 -5.50
C ALA A 176 6.65 -0.32 -4.30
N GLY A 177 7.31 0.84 -4.24
CA GLY A 177 8.23 1.22 -3.18
C GLY A 177 7.49 1.82 -1.98
N PRO A 178 7.39 3.16 -1.87
CA PRO A 178 6.88 3.79 -0.66
C PRO A 178 5.39 3.53 -0.39
N LEU A 179 4.53 3.40 -1.40
CA LEU A 179 3.08 3.26 -1.18
C LEU A 179 2.66 1.84 -0.80
N ALA A 180 2.75 0.88 -1.73
CA ALA A 180 2.32 -0.49 -1.51
C ALA A 180 3.39 -1.35 -0.82
N ARG A 181 4.65 -0.90 -0.82
CA ARG A 181 5.80 -1.52 -0.13
C ARG A 181 6.05 -2.97 -0.58
N CYS A 182 5.85 -3.26 -1.85
CA CYS A 182 6.05 -4.59 -2.40
C CYS A 182 7.45 -5.14 -2.06
N MET A 183 8.47 -4.26 -2.19
CA MET A 183 9.87 -4.63 -1.98
C MET A 183 10.24 -4.90 -0.52
N ASP A 184 9.46 -4.43 0.46
CA ASP A 184 9.69 -4.74 1.89
C ASP A 184 9.45 -6.23 2.18
N CYS A 185 8.50 -6.83 1.47
CA CYS A 185 8.17 -8.24 1.58
C CYS A 185 8.92 -9.09 0.54
N HIS A 186 9.05 -8.58 -0.69
CA HIS A 186 9.61 -9.33 -1.82
C HIS A 186 11.14 -9.15 -1.99
N THR A 187 11.83 -8.66 -0.96
CA THR A 187 13.29 -8.59 -0.92
C THR A 187 13.79 -9.25 0.35
N GLU A 188 14.31 -10.45 0.25
CA GLU A 188 15.00 -11.08 1.36
C GLU A 188 16.40 -10.48 1.50
N ARG A 189 16.80 -10.19 2.73
CA ARG A 189 18.13 -9.71 3.08
C ARG A 189 18.79 -10.71 4.00
N ARG A 190 19.86 -11.34 3.52
CA ARG A 190 20.66 -12.27 4.32
C ARG A 190 21.99 -11.62 4.69
N PRO A 191 22.42 -11.74 5.95
CA PRO A 191 23.73 -11.22 6.36
C PRO A 191 24.86 -11.82 5.50
N GLY A 192 25.72 -10.94 4.94
CA GLY A 192 26.86 -11.38 4.13
C GLY A 192 26.53 -11.72 2.67
N GLU A 193 25.27 -11.71 2.26
CA GLU A 193 24.86 -11.94 0.86
C GLU A 193 24.47 -10.63 0.16
N PRO A 194 24.65 -10.53 -1.17
CA PRO A 194 24.10 -9.42 -1.94
C PRO A 194 22.58 -9.36 -1.81
N THR A 195 22.05 -8.15 -1.74
CA THR A 195 20.59 -7.95 -1.70
C THR A 195 19.96 -8.37 -3.03
N ARG A 196 19.06 -9.34 -2.99
CA ARG A 196 18.27 -9.81 -4.12
C ARG A 196 16.98 -8.97 -4.21
N PHE A 197 17.10 -7.75 -4.70
CA PHE A 197 16.01 -6.80 -4.75
C PHE A 197 14.85 -7.30 -5.63
N GLY A 198 13.68 -7.48 -5.04
CA GLY A 198 12.52 -8.07 -5.71
C GLY A 198 12.56 -9.58 -5.88
N GLY A 199 13.67 -10.26 -5.53
CA GLY A 199 13.89 -11.70 -5.75
C GLY A 199 13.12 -12.62 -4.81
N GLY A 200 12.25 -12.10 -3.93
CA GLY A 200 11.44 -12.90 -3.02
C GLY A 200 12.23 -13.62 -1.94
N GLY A 201 11.72 -14.76 -1.50
CA GLY A 201 12.40 -15.69 -0.59
C GLY A 201 12.09 -15.47 0.91
N LYS A 202 11.45 -14.37 1.28
CA LYS A 202 11.17 -14.05 2.69
C LYS A 202 10.00 -14.89 3.23
N PRO A 203 10.18 -15.66 4.33
CA PRO A 203 9.10 -16.43 4.93
C PRO A 203 8.19 -15.56 5.81
N PHE A 204 6.90 -15.90 5.80
CA PHE A 204 5.87 -15.32 6.66
C PHE A 204 5.08 -16.43 7.32
N TYR A 205 4.85 -16.27 8.62
CA TYR A 205 4.16 -17.25 9.45
C TYR A 205 2.80 -16.71 9.89
N GLY A 206 1.77 -17.52 9.81
CA GLY A 206 0.42 -17.11 10.21
C GLY A 206 -0.52 -18.31 10.39
N PRO A 207 -1.81 -18.05 10.67
CA PRO A 207 -2.80 -19.12 10.78
C PRO A 207 -2.93 -20.00 9.52
N TRP A 208 -2.45 -19.51 8.38
CA TRP A 208 -2.39 -20.22 7.10
C TRP A 208 -1.17 -21.16 6.96
N GLY A 209 -0.30 -21.21 7.96
CA GLY A 209 0.98 -21.91 7.90
C GLY A 209 2.14 -20.99 7.52
N ILE A 210 3.00 -21.44 6.61
CA ILE A 210 4.15 -20.69 6.09
C ILE A 210 3.86 -20.29 4.64
N SER A 211 4.00 -19.00 4.33
CA SER A 211 4.07 -18.51 2.97
C SER A 211 5.44 -17.87 2.71
N VAL A 212 5.94 -18.00 1.48
CA VAL A 212 7.22 -17.42 1.07
C VAL A 212 6.94 -16.39 -0.04
N SER A 213 7.53 -15.20 0.07
CA SER A 213 7.32 -14.16 -0.93
C SER A 213 7.90 -14.58 -2.29
N ALA A 214 7.12 -14.38 -3.35
CA ALA A 214 7.51 -14.70 -4.71
C ALA A 214 8.60 -13.75 -5.24
N ASN A 215 9.38 -14.22 -6.21
CA ASN A 215 10.27 -13.40 -7.00
C ASN A 215 9.43 -12.53 -7.97
N LEU A 216 9.52 -11.20 -7.82
CA LEU A 216 8.82 -10.21 -8.65
C LEU A 216 9.64 -9.72 -9.85
N THR A 217 10.88 -10.20 -10.00
CA THR A 217 11.73 -9.78 -11.11
C THR A 217 11.36 -10.50 -12.40
N PRO A 218 11.78 -10.00 -13.58
CA PRO A 218 11.49 -10.64 -14.86
C PRO A 218 12.40 -11.86 -15.13
N ASP A 219 12.83 -12.55 -14.08
CA ASP A 219 13.53 -13.82 -14.23
C ASP A 219 12.57 -14.88 -14.81
N GLN A 220 13.02 -15.63 -15.80
CA GLN A 220 12.17 -16.60 -16.51
C GLN A 220 11.96 -17.90 -15.75
N THR A 221 12.86 -18.25 -14.85
CA THR A 221 12.83 -19.52 -14.12
C THR A 221 12.04 -19.39 -12.81
N SER A 222 12.35 -18.40 -12.01
CA SER A 222 11.83 -18.24 -10.65
C SER A 222 10.92 -17.02 -10.48
N GLY A 223 10.91 -16.10 -11.45
CA GLY A 223 10.23 -14.82 -11.39
C GLY A 223 9.01 -14.70 -12.30
N LEU A 224 8.75 -13.46 -12.74
CA LEU A 224 7.60 -13.10 -13.56
C LEU A 224 7.92 -13.07 -15.07
N GLY A 225 9.12 -13.51 -15.51
CA GLY A 225 9.58 -13.39 -16.88
C GLY A 225 8.64 -13.99 -17.91
N ASP A 226 8.12 -15.19 -17.63
CA ASP A 226 7.20 -15.93 -18.50
C ASP A 226 5.71 -15.67 -18.23
N TRP A 227 5.38 -14.78 -17.28
CA TRP A 227 4.00 -14.44 -17.00
C TRP A 227 3.50 -13.36 -17.95
N SER A 228 2.27 -13.47 -18.43
CA SER A 228 1.59 -12.35 -19.10
C SER A 228 1.22 -11.26 -18.08
N ASP A 229 1.01 -10.02 -18.55
CA ASP A 229 0.57 -8.93 -17.68
C ASP A 229 -0.79 -9.23 -17.02
N ALA A 230 -1.69 -9.91 -17.74
CA ALA A 230 -2.99 -10.34 -17.20
C ALA A 230 -2.86 -11.38 -16.07
N GLU A 231 -1.87 -12.27 -16.13
CA GLU A 231 -1.59 -13.24 -15.06
C GLU A 231 -0.99 -12.54 -13.83
N ILE A 232 -0.10 -11.57 -14.03
CA ILE A 232 0.46 -10.74 -12.93
C ILE A 232 -0.66 -9.93 -12.28
N GLU A 233 -1.50 -9.25 -13.07
CA GLU A 233 -2.65 -8.49 -12.56
C GLU A 233 -3.60 -9.39 -11.77
N ARG A 234 -3.96 -10.56 -12.29
CA ARG A 234 -4.80 -11.53 -11.59
C ARG A 234 -4.19 -11.95 -10.26
N ALA A 235 -2.90 -12.26 -10.22
CA ALA A 235 -2.22 -12.67 -8.99
C ALA A 235 -2.25 -11.56 -7.93
N ILE A 236 -2.00 -10.31 -8.33
CA ILE A 236 -2.04 -9.15 -7.41
C ILE A 236 -3.46 -8.88 -6.91
N ARG A 237 -4.47 -8.91 -7.78
CA ARG A 237 -5.86 -8.59 -7.43
C ARG A 237 -6.56 -9.69 -6.66
N THR A 238 -6.33 -10.94 -7.04
CA THR A 238 -7.18 -12.05 -6.60
C THR A 238 -6.45 -13.10 -5.77
N GLY A 239 -5.13 -13.04 -5.71
CA GLY A 239 -4.32 -14.07 -5.07
C GLY A 239 -4.38 -15.42 -5.81
N VAL A 240 -4.55 -15.42 -7.14
CA VAL A 240 -4.51 -16.63 -7.95
C VAL A 240 -3.31 -16.58 -8.89
N ALA A 241 -2.37 -17.47 -8.70
CA ALA A 241 -1.16 -17.57 -9.50
C ALA A 241 -1.43 -18.04 -10.95
N ARG A 242 -0.37 -18.03 -11.79
CA ARG A 242 -0.44 -18.41 -13.21
C ARG A 242 -1.04 -19.79 -13.43
N ASP A 243 -0.62 -20.76 -12.63
CA ASP A 243 -1.07 -22.16 -12.69
C ASP A 243 -2.41 -22.42 -11.98
N GLY A 244 -3.04 -21.38 -11.44
CA GLY A 244 -4.34 -21.44 -10.76
C GLY A 244 -4.27 -21.73 -9.26
N HIS A 245 -3.10 -21.96 -8.67
CA HIS A 245 -3.04 -22.14 -7.20
C HIS A 245 -3.31 -20.83 -6.47
N LYS A 246 -3.83 -20.94 -5.25
CA LYS A 246 -4.10 -19.80 -4.38
C LYS A 246 -2.84 -19.33 -3.66
N LEU A 247 -2.61 -18.02 -3.70
CA LEU A 247 -1.58 -17.35 -2.93
C LEU A 247 -2.10 -17.05 -1.51
N PHE A 248 -1.18 -16.97 -0.56
CA PHE A 248 -1.52 -16.80 0.85
C PHE A 248 -1.18 -15.41 1.38
N PRO A 249 -1.79 -14.99 2.53
CA PRO A 249 -1.37 -13.81 3.25
C PRO A 249 0.13 -13.86 3.62
N PRO A 250 0.77 -12.71 3.93
CA PRO A 250 0.15 -11.43 4.29
C PRO A 250 -0.17 -10.48 3.12
N MET A 251 -0.05 -10.92 1.86
CA MET A 251 -0.41 -10.08 0.71
C MET A 251 -1.87 -9.58 0.85
N PRO A 252 -2.14 -8.25 0.77
CA PRO A 252 -3.47 -7.70 1.03
C PRO A 252 -4.38 -7.73 -0.20
N PHE A 253 -4.67 -8.92 -0.74
CA PHE A 253 -5.48 -9.11 -1.95
C PHE A 253 -6.83 -8.38 -1.91
N ALA A 254 -7.50 -8.39 -0.74
CA ALA A 254 -8.79 -7.72 -0.55
C ALA A 254 -8.72 -6.20 -0.79
N ALA A 255 -7.57 -5.57 -0.56
CA ALA A 255 -7.35 -4.17 -0.89
C ALA A 255 -6.95 -4.02 -2.37
N TYR A 256 -5.99 -4.81 -2.83
CA TYR A 256 -5.41 -4.69 -4.16
C TYR A 256 -6.36 -5.06 -5.31
N GLN A 257 -7.47 -5.77 -5.04
CA GLN A 257 -8.52 -5.96 -6.04
C GLN A 257 -9.09 -4.64 -6.58
N ASN A 258 -9.00 -3.56 -5.81
CA ASN A 258 -9.51 -2.23 -6.15
C ASN A 258 -8.43 -1.29 -6.73
N LEU A 259 -7.23 -1.77 -7.04
CA LEU A 259 -6.21 -0.94 -7.70
C LEU A 259 -6.76 -0.38 -9.02
N ALA A 260 -6.56 0.90 -9.27
CA ALA A 260 -6.92 1.53 -10.52
C ALA A 260 -6.16 0.86 -11.69
N ALA A 261 -6.79 0.76 -12.86
CA ALA A 261 -6.18 0.10 -14.01
C ALA A 261 -4.85 0.73 -14.44
N ASP A 262 -4.78 2.07 -14.41
CA ASP A 262 -3.56 2.80 -14.74
C ASP A 262 -2.43 2.57 -13.75
N ASP A 263 -2.75 2.48 -12.45
CA ASP A 263 -1.77 2.21 -11.41
C ASP A 263 -1.27 0.75 -11.50
N MET A 264 -2.16 -0.19 -11.81
CA MET A 264 -1.78 -1.59 -12.07
C MET A 264 -0.85 -1.70 -13.28
N ALA A 265 -1.16 -1.01 -14.38
CA ALA A 265 -0.31 -0.99 -15.56
C ALA A 265 1.08 -0.38 -15.28
N ALA A 266 1.15 0.71 -14.52
CA ALA A 266 2.41 1.32 -14.11
C ALA A 266 3.21 0.37 -13.19
N LEU A 267 2.55 -0.28 -12.24
CA LEU A 267 3.15 -1.26 -11.35
C LEU A 267 3.77 -2.43 -12.16
N ILE A 268 3.03 -3.03 -13.08
CA ILE A 268 3.52 -4.11 -13.93
C ILE A 268 4.68 -3.64 -14.79
N THR A 269 4.59 -2.44 -15.40
CA THR A 269 5.69 -1.85 -16.19
C THR A 269 6.97 -1.73 -15.36
N TYR A 270 6.86 -1.27 -14.11
CA TYR A 270 8.00 -1.20 -13.20
C TYR A 270 8.57 -2.60 -12.89
N LEU A 271 7.73 -3.58 -12.53
CA LEU A 271 8.19 -4.94 -12.24
C LEU A 271 8.94 -5.56 -13.41
N ARG A 272 8.48 -5.30 -14.65
CA ARG A 272 9.16 -5.72 -15.88
C ARG A 272 10.52 -5.04 -16.10
N SER A 273 10.70 -3.84 -15.56
CA SER A 273 11.94 -3.06 -15.69
C SER A 273 13.02 -3.45 -14.67
N LEU A 274 12.68 -4.27 -13.67
CA LEU A 274 13.64 -4.71 -12.66
C LEU A 274 14.74 -5.59 -13.30
N PRO A 275 15.98 -5.55 -12.77
CA PRO A 275 16.98 -6.57 -13.10
C PRO A 275 16.48 -7.96 -12.74
N ALA A 276 16.65 -8.93 -13.64
CA ALA A 276 16.33 -10.33 -13.34
C ALA A 276 17.25 -10.84 -12.21
N VAL A 277 16.66 -11.53 -11.24
CA VAL A 277 17.32 -12.13 -10.09
C VAL A 277 16.81 -13.56 -9.96
N GLU A 278 17.68 -14.55 -10.08
CA GLU A 278 17.34 -15.97 -9.87
C GLU A 278 17.16 -16.31 -8.39
#